data_5b648595c7a23f128f0fb0e17812a903
#
_entry.id   5b648595c7a23f128f0fb0e17812a903
#
_cell.length_a   1.000
_cell.length_b   1.000
_cell.length_c   1.000
_cell.angle_alpha   90.00
_cell.angle_beta   90.00
_cell.angle_gamma   90.00
#
_symmetry.space_group_name_H-M   'P 1'
#
loop_
_entity.id
_entity.type
_entity.pdbx_description
1 polymer ?
#
loop_
_entity_poly.entity_id
_entity_poly.type
_entity_poly.pdbx_seq_one_letter_code
_entity_poly.pdbx_strand_id
1 'polypeptide(L)'
;MRVAAWFAFCAGFGLTMVGCVPPVGGGSAPDTVPDFAAASFANPTEVDNPYFPLVVGTTWTYEAETADGMERVVVEVLDETREVMGVQSRVVRVREYLNDVLVEDTRDWHAQDDDGNVWYLGEEVDNYNYDPAGNLIEITHEGAWEAGKDVAGLGVIARPGHIMKASPAPGDTYHQEYYVGEAEDEAVVVALDVVITLSNGTNYTCLQTRDFTRLEPGIREHKYYAIGIGLVAEEVVGSTERVELVSIEP
;
A
#
# COMPACT_ATOMS: atom_id res chain seq x y z
N MET A 1 -9.43 19.67 -2.94
CA MET A 1 -8.76 19.24 -1.71
C MET A 1 -8.74 17.73 -1.83
N ARG A 2 -7.60 17.12 -1.93
CA ARG A 2 -7.49 15.67 -2.15
C ARG A 2 -7.35 15.01 -0.78
N VAL A 3 -8.13 13.96 -0.55
CA VAL A 3 -8.00 13.07 0.59
C VAL A 3 -6.68 12.31 0.39
N ALA A 4 -5.85 12.24 1.41
CA ALA A 4 -4.65 11.40 1.34
C ALA A 4 -5.12 9.94 1.28
N ALA A 5 -4.73 9.22 0.22
CA ALA A 5 -4.99 7.80 0.11
C ALA A 5 -4.15 7.07 1.17
N TRP A 6 -4.82 6.53 2.18
CA TRP A 6 -4.16 5.94 3.36
C TRP A 6 -3.62 4.52 3.12
N PHE A 7 -4.15 3.81 2.13
CA PHE A 7 -3.77 2.42 1.85
C PHE A 7 -3.02 2.24 0.53
N ALA A 8 -3.26 3.13 -0.44
CA ALA A 8 -2.48 3.21 -1.65
C ALA A 8 -1.51 4.40 -1.52
N PHE A 9 -0.27 4.11 -1.26
CA PHE A 9 0.80 5.09 -1.27
C PHE A 9 1.09 5.46 -2.72
N CYS A 10 0.33 6.28 -3.36
CA CYS A 10 0.71 6.98 -4.60
C CYS A 10 -0.44 7.78 -5.20
N ALA A 11 -1.12 8.59 -4.42
CA ALA A 11 -1.87 9.68 -5.03
C ALA A 11 -0.91 10.86 -5.22
N GLY A 12 -0.21 10.87 -6.35
CA GLY A 12 0.61 12.01 -6.76
C GLY A 12 -0.19 13.30 -6.66
N PHE A 13 0.17 14.18 -5.75
CA PHE A 13 -0.29 15.54 -5.73
C PHE A 13 0.12 16.21 -7.04
N GLY A 14 -0.82 16.34 -7.96
CA GLY A 14 -0.66 17.14 -9.16
C GLY A 14 -0.44 18.60 -8.80
N LEU A 15 0.74 18.95 -8.34
CA LEU A 15 1.26 20.29 -8.45
C LEU A 15 1.93 20.33 -9.83
N THR A 16 1.32 21.03 -10.79
CA THR A 16 1.94 21.36 -12.07
C THR A 16 3.18 22.22 -11.83
N MET A 17 4.26 21.59 -11.43
CA MET A 17 5.59 22.15 -11.60
C MET A 17 6.15 21.57 -12.88
N VAL A 18 6.11 22.38 -13.94
CA VAL A 18 6.95 22.17 -15.12
C VAL A 18 8.40 22.34 -14.65
N GLY A 19 8.94 21.31 -14.03
CA GLY A 19 10.34 21.14 -13.72
C GLY A 19 10.91 20.19 -14.76
N CYS A 20 11.92 20.63 -15.54
CA CYS A 20 12.76 19.77 -16.34
C CYS A 20 13.30 18.64 -15.44
N VAL A 21 12.72 17.45 -15.57
CA VAL A 21 13.32 16.24 -15.02
C VAL A 21 14.60 16.00 -15.83
N PRO A 22 15.80 16.00 -15.23
CA PRO A 22 17.00 15.59 -15.95
C PRO A 22 16.83 14.13 -16.37
N PRO A 23 17.37 13.70 -17.53
CA PRO A 23 17.30 12.31 -17.96
C PRO A 23 17.87 11.44 -16.86
N VAL A 24 17.07 10.52 -16.36
CA VAL A 24 17.49 9.53 -15.36
C VAL A 24 18.56 8.67 -16.02
N GLY A 25 19.83 8.95 -15.69
CA GLY A 25 20.92 8.06 -16.06
C GLY A 25 20.65 6.69 -15.47
N GLY A 26 20.87 5.63 -16.24
CA GLY A 26 20.69 4.25 -15.81
C GLY A 26 21.58 3.86 -14.63
N GLY A 27 21.23 4.34 -13.45
CA GLY A 27 21.80 3.90 -12.17
C GLY A 27 21.20 2.55 -11.79
N SER A 28 21.97 1.71 -11.12
CA SER A 28 21.43 0.51 -10.46
C SER A 28 20.37 0.93 -9.43
N ALA A 29 19.31 0.12 -9.30
CA ALA A 29 18.33 0.32 -8.24
C ALA A 29 19.02 0.33 -6.87
N PRO A 30 18.47 1.04 -5.86
CA PRO A 30 18.98 0.98 -4.49
C PRO A 30 19.04 -0.45 -3.95
N ASP A 31 19.98 -0.72 -3.04
CA ASP A 31 20.14 -2.04 -2.40
C ASP A 31 18.88 -2.47 -1.60
N THR A 32 18.00 -1.51 -1.28
CA THR A 32 16.73 -1.74 -0.59
C THR A 32 15.60 -2.24 -1.49
N VAL A 33 15.79 -2.25 -2.82
CA VAL A 33 14.86 -2.89 -3.77
C VAL A 33 15.18 -4.38 -3.82
N PRO A 34 14.26 -5.26 -3.40
CA PRO A 34 14.55 -6.70 -3.36
C PRO A 34 14.78 -7.29 -4.75
N ASP A 35 15.59 -8.35 -4.81
CA ASP A 35 15.89 -9.06 -6.06
C ASP A 35 14.80 -10.08 -6.36
N PHE A 36 13.81 -9.71 -7.15
CA PHE A 36 12.72 -10.59 -7.57
C PHE A 36 13.18 -11.82 -8.34
N ALA A 37 14.28 -11.71 -9.09
CA ALA A 37 14.79 -12.84 -9.88
C ALA A 37 15.41 -13.94 -9.01
N ALA A 38 15.76 -13.63 -7.77
CA ALA A 38 16.27 -14.60 -6.80
C ALA A 38 15.15 -15.31 -6.02
N ALA A 39 13.92 -14.80 -6.05
CA ALA A 39 12.78 -15.37 -5.35
C ALA A 39 12.23 -16.60 -6.09
N SER A 40 11.65 -17.53 -5.33
CA SER A 40 10.93 -18.71 -5.85
C SER A 40 9.50 -18.74 -5.31
N PHE A 41 8.56 -19.25 -6.12
CA PHE A 41 7.13 -19.16 -5.86
C PHE A 41 6.45 -20.50 -6.16
N ALA A 42 6.30 -21.37 -5.16
CA ALA A 42 5.58 -22.62 -5.31
C ALA A 42 4.06 -22.44 -5.20
N ASN A 43 3.60 -21.65 -4.23
CA ASN A 43 2.18 -21.37 -3.98
C ASN A 43 1.96 -19.86 -3.77
N PRO A 44 2.25 -19.01 -4.75
CA PRO A 44 2.33 -17.56 -4.55
C PRO A 44 1.03 -16.87 -4.12
N THR A 45 -0.13 -17.49 -4.38
CA THR A 45 -1.45 -16.96 -4.02
C THR A 45 -1.91 -17.37 -2.61
N GLU A 46 -1.17 -18.26 -1.95
CA GLU A 46 -1.37 -18.62 -0.55
C GLU A 46 -0.52 -17.69 0.32
N VAL A 47 -1.09 -16.55 0.70
CA VAL A 47 -0.39 -15.53 1.51
C VAL A 47 -0.77 -15.75 2.96
N ASP A 48 0.12 -16.42 3.71
CA ASP A 48 -0.06 -16.78 5.12
C ASP A 48 0.96 -16.11 6.06
N ASN A 49 1.68 -15.10 5.55
CA ASN A 49 2.61 -14.32 6.36
C ASN A 49 1.92 -13.83 7.64
N PRO A 50 2.53 -14.04 8.83
CA PRO A 50 1.89 -13.74 10.12
C PRO A 50 1.41 -12.29 10.28
N TYR A 51 2.09 -11.33 9.67
CA TYR A 51 1.76 -9.90 9.77
C TYR A 51 0.94 -9.39 8.57
N PHE A 52 0.81 -10.19 7.51
CA PHE A 52 0.09 -9.81 6.30
C PHE A 52 -0.67 -11.00 5.70
N PRO A 53 -1.60 -11.62 6.43
CA PRO A 53 -2.36 -12.76 5.92
C PRO A 53 -3.43 -12.31 4.93
N LEU A 54 -3.55 -12.99 3.76
CA LEU A 54 -4.58 -12.73 2.76
C LEU A 54 -5.45 -13.98 2.55
N VAL A 55 -6.41 -14.19 3.43
CA VAL A 55 -7.37 -15.30 3.34
C VAL A 55 -8.54 -14.86 2.46
N VAL A 56 -8.81 -15.59 1.38
CA VAL A 56 -9.91 -15.29 0.45
C VAL A 56 -11.25 -15.14 1.16
N GLY A 57 -11.98 -14.08 0.84
CA GLY A 57 -13.25 -13.70 1.45
C GLY A 57 -13.13 -12.81 2.68
N THR A 58 -11.96 -12.71 3.31
CA THR A 58 -11.78 -11.81 4.44
C THR A 58 -11.92 -10.35 4.01
N THR A 59 -12.66 -9.60 4.78
CA THR A 59 -12.85 -8.15 4.61
C THR A 59 -12.48 -7.43 5.90
N TRP A 60 -11.57 -6.45 5.82
CA TRP A 60 -11.27 -5.50 6.89
C TRP A 60 -11.93 -4.17 6.59
N THR A 61 -12.51 -3.55 7.61
CA THR A 61 -13.01 -2.17 7.53
C THR A 61 -12.23 -1.32 8.52
N TYR A 62 -11.75 -0.19 8.03
CA TYR A 62 -11.03 0.82 8.81
C TYR A 62 -11.76 2.14 8.74
N GLU A 63 -11.64 2.96 9.79
CA GLU A 63 -12.23 4.29 9.84
C GLU A 63 -11.27 5.31 10.47
N ALA A 64 -11.38 6.55 10.01
CA ALA A 64 -10.71 7.72 10.59
C ALA A 64 -11.63 8.94 10.56
N GLU A 65 -11.55 9.76 11.60
CA GLU A 65 -12.11 11.12 11.56
C GLU A 65 -11.00 12.07 11.12
N THR A 66 -11.14 12.67 9.95
CA THR A 66 -10.17 13.58 9.34
C THR A 66 -10.70 15.00 9.27
N ALA A 67 -9.85 15.97 8.92
CA ALA A 67 -10.27 17.35 8.71
C ALA A 67 -11.31 17.51 7.58
N ASP A 68 -11.39 16.57 6.65
CA ASP A 68 -12.30 16.59 5.50
C ASP A 68 -13.59 15.78 5.74
N GLY A 69 -13.64 14.99 6.81
CA GLY A 69 -14.81 14.21 7.21
C GLY A 69 -14.47 12.79 7.68
N MET A 70 -15.49 11.95 7.71
CA MET A 70 -15.32 10.53 8.05
C MET A 70 -14.76 9.78 6.83
N GLU A 71 -13.59 9.22 7.00
CA GLU A 71 -12.96 8.32 6.06
C GLU A 71 -13.24 6.88 6.44
N ARG A 72 -13.53 6.04 5.45
CA ARG A 72 -13.73 4.61 5.65
C ARG A 72 -13.04 3.85 4.51
N VAL A 73 -12.20 2.89 4.89
CA VAL A 73 -11.48 2.03 3.96
C VAL A 73 -11.94 0.59 4.14
N VAL A 74 -12.28 -0.05 3.02
CA VAL A 74 -12.72 -1.45 2.97
C VAL A 74 -11.72 -2.24 2.13
N VAL A 75 -11.02 -3.18 2.76
CA VAL A 75 -10.03 -4.06 2.14
C VAL A 75 -10.62 -5.47 2.04
N GLU A 76 -10.70 -6.02 0.84
CA GLU A 76 -11.32 -7.30 0.56
C GLU A 76 -10.36 -8.22 -0.20
N VAL A 77 -10.11 -9.43 0.31
CA VAL A 77 -9.32 -10.44 -0.40
C VAL A 77 -10.23 -11.21 -1.37
N LEU A 78 -10.05 -10.97 -2.66
CA LEU A 78 -10.88 -11.56 -3.70
C LEU A 78 -10.45 -13.01 -4.02
N ASP A 79 -11.40 -13.84 -4.46
CA ASP A 79 -11.09 -15.13 -5.11
C ASP A 79 -10.74 -14.91 -6.59
N GLU A 80 -9.85 -13.96 -6.81
CA GLU A 80 -9.30 -13.60 -8.11
C GLU A 80 -7.78 -13.68 -8.06
N THR A 81 -7.18 -13.95 -9.21
CA THR A 81 -5.72 -13.95 -9.37
C THR A 81 -5.33 -13.16 -10.62
N ARG A 82 -4.12 -12.60 -10.61
CA ARG A 82 -3.51 -11.94 -11.75
C ARG A 82 -2.09 -12.45 -11.96
N GLU A 83 -1.73 -12.72 -13.20
CA GLU A 83 -0.35 -13.03 -13.53
C GLU A 83 0.46 -11.75 -13.79
N VAL A 84 1.52 -11.54 -13.00
CA VAL A 84 2.46 -10.43 -13.16
C VAL A 84 3.88 -11.01 -13.18
N MET A 85 4.68 -10.66 -14.18
CA MET A 85 6.04 -11.18 -14.38
C MET A 85 6.15 -12.73 -14.34
N GLY A 86 5.08 -13.43 -14.74
CA GLY A 86 5.02 -14.91 -14.74
C GLY A 86 4.68 -15.52 -13.38
N VAL A 87 4.34 -14.73 -12.37
CA VAL A 87 3.90 -15.18 -11.05
C VAL A 87 2.41 -14.89 -10.88
N GLN A 88 1.64 -15.90 -10.41
CA GLN A 88 0.24 -15.68 -10.04
C GLN A 88 0.17 -14.91 -8.72
N SER A 89 -0.54 -13.81 -8.68
CA SER A 89 -0.75 -13.00 -7.49
C SER A 89 -2.19 -13.08 -6.98
N ARG A 90 -2.38 -12.93 -5.69
CA ARG A 90 -3.68 -12.73 -5.05
C ARG A 90 -4.14 -11.29 -5.30
N VAL A 91 -5.41 -11.11 -5.70
CA VAL A 91 -6.01 -9.79 -5.85
C VAL A 91 -6.66 -9.37 -4.53
N VAL A 92 -6.28 -8.19 -4.07
CA VAL A 92 -6.93 -7.50 -2.94
C VAL A 92 -7.60 -6.25 -3.49
N ARG A 93 -8.85 -6.03 -3.14
CA ARG A 93 -9.57 -4.81 -3.51
C ARG A 93 -9.63 -3.86 -2.33
N VAL A 94 -9.22 -2.64 -2.55
CA VAL A 94 -9.31 -1.55 -1.58
C VAL A 94 -10.30 -0.51 -2.09
N ARG A 95 -11.25 -0.11 -1.25
CA ARG A 95 -12.22 0.94 -1.57
C ARG A 95 -12.21 1.99 -0.49
N GLU A 96 -11.98 3.22 -0.89
CA GLU A 96 -11.95 4.37 0.00
C GLU A 96 -13.19 5.24 -0.17
N TYR A 97 -13.74 5.64 0.96
CA TYR A 97 -14.93 6.48 1.02
C TYR A 97 -14.66 7.68 1.90
N LEU A 98 -15.04 8.86 1.45
CA LEU A 98 -15.10 10.07 2.26
C LEU A 98 -16.57 10.49 2.43
N ASN A 99 -17.04 10.53 3.67
CA ASN A 99 -18.45 10.82 3.99
C ASN A 99 -19.43 9.94 3.21
N ASP A 100 -19.13 8.62 3.13
CA ASP A 100 -19.85 7.59 2.38
C ASP A 100 -19.85 7.73 0.84
N VAL A 101 -19.08 8.65 0.29
CA VAL A 101 -18.87 8.79 -1.15
C VAL A 101 -17.62 8.02 -1.54
N LEU A 102 -17.72 7.10 -2.51
CA LEU A 102 -16.57 6.37 -3.03
C LEU A 102 -15.62 7.34 -3.72
N VAL A 103 -14.37 7.41 -3.26
CA VAL A 103 -13.34 8.30 -3.81
C VAL A 103 -12.22 7.55 -4.50
N GLU A 104 -11.99 6.27 -4.11
CA GLU A 104 -11.01 5.41 -4.77
C GLU A 104 -11.45 3.94 -4.75
N ASP A 105 -11.11 3.21 -5.81
CA ASP A 105 -11.29 1.74 -5.94
C ASP A 105 -10.02 1.17 -6.57
N THR A 106 -9.25 0.44 -5.77
CA THR A 106 -7.94 -0.10 -6.17
C THR A 106 -7.98 -1.62 -6.16
N ARG A 107 -7.21 -2.23 -7.06
CA ARG A 107 -6.91 -3.67 -7.07
C ARG A 107 -5.43 -3.88 -6.99
N ASP A 108 -4.98 -4.38 -5.86
CA ASP A 108 -3.59 -4.69 -5.55
C ASP A 108 -3.24 -6.14 -5.87
N TRP A 109 -2.00 -6.39 -6.26
CA TRP A 109 -1.54 -7.73 -6.59
C TRP A 109 -0.38 -8.15 -5.68
N HIS A 110 -0.66 -9.14 -4.82
CA HIS A 110 0.30 -9.66 -3.86
C HIS A 110 0.64 -11.12 -4.13
N ALA A 111 1.89 -11.50 -3.92
CA ALA A 111 2.35 -12.87 -3.99
C ALA A 111 3.29 -13.17 -2.83
N GLN A 112 3.21 -14.38 -2.26
CA GLN A 112 4.17 -14.82 -1.25
C GLN A 112 5.20 -15.73 -1.89
N ASP A 113 6.49 -15.46 -1.62
CA ASP A 113 7.59 -16.34 -2.03
C ASP A 113 7.75 -17.54 -1.07
N ASP A 114 8.59 -18.49 -1.47
CA ASP A 114 8.84 -19.72 -0.69
C ASP A 114 9.58 -19.44 0.64
N ASP A 115 10.19 -18.25 0.80
CA ASP A 115 10.81 -17.82 2.04
C ASP A 115 9.79 -17.15 2.99
N GLY A 116 8.57 -16.83 2.48
CA GLY A 116 7.46 -16.21 3.23
C GLY A 116 7.42 -14.68 3.16
N ASN A 117 8.22 -14.04 2.29
CA ASN A 117 8.07 -12.61 2.03
C ASN A 117 6.84 -12.36 1.15
N VAL A 118 6.08 -11.32 1.45
CA VAL A 118 4.95 -10.90 0.63
C VAL A 118 5.43 -9.79 -0.31
N TRP A 119 5.31 -10.05 -1.60
CA TRP A 119 5.67 -9.14 -2.67
C TRP A 119 4.47 -8.30 -3.08
N TYR A 120 4.72 -7.03 -3.37
CA TYR A 120 3.77 -6.14 -4.05
C TYR A 120 4.16 -6.04 -5.52
N LEU A 121 3.24 -6.43 -6.40
CA LEU A 121 3.51 -6.60 -7.83
C LEU A 121 2.86 -5.51 -8.68
N GLY A 122 2.08 -4.63 -8.07
CA GLY A 122 1.41 -3.52 -8.73
C GLY A 122 -0.05 -3.37 -8.34
N GLU A 123 -0.66 -2.36 -8.91
CA GLU A 123 -2.06 -1.99 -8.66
C GLU A 123 -2.73 -1.39 -9.90
N GLU A 124 -4.04 -1.49 -9.93
CA GLU A 124 -4.95 -0.78 -10.84
C GLU A 124 -5.81 0.16 -10.01
N VAL A 125 -5.79 1.45 -10.32
CA VAL A 125 -6.41 2.51 -9.50
C VAL A 125 -7.49 3.23 -10.30
N ASP A 126 -8.67 3.40 -9.70
CA ASP A 126 -9.75 4.26 -10.15
C ASP A 126 -9.98 5.37 -9.11
N ASN A 127 -9.52 6.58 -9.38
CA ASN A 127 -9.77 7.78 -8.56
C ASN A 127 -11.02 8.50 -9.05
N TYR A 128 -12.04 8.62 -8.22
CA TYR A 128 -13.33 9.24 -8.54
C TYR A 128 -13.32 10.72 -8.16
N ASN A 129 -13.31 11.62 -9.14
CA ASN A 129 -13.28 13.05 -8.93
C ASN A 129 -14.69 13.66 -9.07
N TYR A 130 -15.13 14.42 -8.05
CA TYR A 130 -16.48 14.99 -7.97
C TYR A 130 -16.43 16.53 -8.00
N ASP A 131 -17.49 17.15 -8.54
CA ASP A 131 -17.72 18.58 -8.42
C ASP A 131 -18.23 18.95 -7.00
N PRO A 132 -18.26 20.23 -6.64
CA PRO A 132 -18.80 20.66 -5.35
C PRO A 132 -20.29 20.35 -5.12
N ALA A 133 -21.01 19.96 -6.16
CA ALA A 133 -22.41 19.53 -6.07
C ALA A 133 -22.55 17.99 -5.90
N GLY A 134 -21.44 17.26 -5.89
CA GLY A 134 -21.39 15.81 -5.71
C GLY A 134 -21.60 15.02 -7.02
N ASN A 135 -21.50 15.65 -8.19
CA ASN A 135 -21.57 14.93 -9.46
C ASN A 135 -20.18 14.42 -9.84
N LEU A 136 -20.08 13.16 -10.27
CA LEU A 136 -18.85 12.61 -10.81
C LEU A 136 -18.44 13.38 -12.08
N ILE A 137 -17.21 13.90 -12.09
CA ILE A 137 -16.63 14.66 -13.21
C ILE A 137 -15.82 13.72 -14.10
N GLU A 138 -14.91 12.94 -13.48
CA GLU A 138 -13.99 12.04 -14.18
C GLU A 138 -13.51 10.93 -13.27
N ILE A 139 -12.99 9.87 -13.87
CA ILE A 139 -12.20 8.85 -13.20
C ILE A 139 -10.78 8.94 -13.75
N THR A 140 -9.79 9.05 -12.87
CA THR A 140 -8.37 9.05 -13.24
C THR A 140 -7.69 7.78 -12.72
N HIS A 141 -6.52 7.44 -13.27
CA HIS A 141 -5.77 6.23 -12.94
C HIS A 141 -4.37 6.56 -12.41
N GLU A 142 -4.23 7.74 -11.79
CA GLU A 142 -2.97 8.16 -11.15
C GLU A 142 -2.63 7.17 -10.04
N GLY A 143 -1.36 6.77 -9.94
CA GLY A 143 -0.88 5.77 -9.00
C GLY A 143 -0.84 4.33 -9.57
N ALA A 144 -1.58 4.04 -10.63
CA ALA A 144 -1.58 2.69 -11.21
C ALA A 144 -0.20 2.30 -11.76
N TRP A 145 0.30 1.13 -11.36
CA TRP A 145 1.56 0.59 -11.86
C TRP A 145 1.53 -0.94 -11.91
N GLU A 146 2.45 -1.54 -12.67
CA GLU A 146 2.61 -3.00 -12.73
C GLU A 146 4.08 -3.34 -12.90
N ALA A 147 4.59 -4.21 -12.06
CA ALA A 147 5.96 -4.71 -12.14
C ALA A 147 6.25 -5.33 -13.52
N GLY A 148 7.42 -5.00 -14.06
CA GLY A 148 7.82 -5.43 -15.41
C GLY A 148 7.28 -4.56 -16.53
N LYS A 149 6.51 -3.49 -16.26
CA LYS A 149 5.96 -2.57 -17.26
C LYS A 149 6.36 -1.12 -17.01
N ASP A 150 6.23 -0.32 -18.04
CA ASP A 150 6.29 1.16 -18.00
C ASP A 150 4.87 1.69 -18.26
N VAL A 151 4.02 1.67 -17.23
CA VAL A 151 2.60 2.02 -17.36
C VAL A 151 2.43 3.53 -17.61
N ALA A 152 3.18 4.36 -16.91
CA ALA A 152 3.11 5.82 -17.03
C ALA A 152 3.90 6.39 -18.25
N GLY A 153 4.66 5.55 -18.96
CA GLY A 153 5.43 5.97 -20.15
C GLY A 153 6.66 6.84 -19.82
N LEU A 154 7.26 6.61 -18.66
CA LEU A 154 8.41 7.37 -18.16
C LEU A 154 9.76 6.91 -18.75
N GLY A 155 9.77 5.81 -19.53
CA GLY A 155 10.98 5.21 -20.06
C GLY A 155 11.74 4.35 -19.04
N VAL A 156 11.09 4.00 -17.93
CA VAL A 156 11.61 3.12 -16.88
C VAL A 156 10.64 1.97 -16.65
N ILE A 157 11.16 0.83 -16.20
CA ILE A 157 10.35 -0.35 -15.90
C ILE A 157 10.15 -0.45 -14.41
N ALA A 158 8.90 -0.55 -13.99
CA ALA A 158 8.53 -0.75 -12.60
C ALA A 158 9.07 -2.09 -12.06
N ARG A 159 9.50 -2.11 -10.82
CA ARG A 159 10.01 -3.30 -10.13
C ARG A 159 9.17 -3.58 -8.88
N PRO A 160 8.91 -4.86 -8.56
CA PRO A 160 8.20 -5.21 -7.35
C PRO A 160 9.07 -4.97 -6.11
N GLY A 161 8.42 -4.78 -4.97
CA GLY A 161 9.04 -4.73 -3.66
C GLY A 161 8.38 -5.69 -2.69
N HIS A 162 8.78 -5.63 -1.43
CA HIS A 162 8.15 -6.37 -0.35
C HIS A 162 7.14 -5.50 0.37
N ILE A 163 5.86 -5.89 0.40
CA ILE A 163 4.92 -5.23 1.30
C ILE A 163 5.16 -5.70 2.75
N MET A 164 5.60 -6.96 2.93
CA MET A 164 5.94 -7.51 4.23
C MET A 164 7.05 -8.55 4.12
N LYS A 165 8.06 -8.47 5.00
CA LYS A 165 9.13 -9.47 5.10
C LYS A 165 8.65 -10.71 5.86
N ALA A 166 9.21 -11.86 5.51
CA ALA A 166 8.97 -13.13 6.22
C ALA A 166 9.39 -13.08 7.69
N SER A 167 10.49 -12.40 7.97
CA SER A 167 11.07 -12.28 9.31
C SER A 167 11.54 -10.85 9.54
N PRO A 168 10.61 -9.91 9.76
CA PRO A 168 10.96 -8.51 9.94
C PRO A 168 11.76 -8.32 11.23
N ALA A 169 12.82 -7.49 11.16
CA ALA A 169 13.65 -7.15 12.32
C ALA A 169 13.84 -5.63 12.41
N PRO A 170 13.88 -5.04 13.62
CA PRO A 170 14.10 -3.61 13.78
C PRO A 170 15.35 -3.13 13.05
N GLY A 171 15.19 -2.08 12.24
CA GLY A 171 16.25 -1.53 11.36
C GLY A 171 16.23 -2.06 9.93
N ASP A 172 15.45 -3.09 9.62
CA ASP A 172 15.21 -3.48 8.23
C ASP A 172 14.62 -2.32 7.44
N THR A 173 15.18 -2.06 6.26
CA THR A 173 14.68 -1.07 5.31
C THR A 173 14.54 -1.72 3.95
N TYR A 174 13.39 -1.53 3.31
CA TYR A 174 13.11 -2.12 2.01
C TYR A 174 12.11 -1.29 1.23
N HIS A 175 12.19 -1.36 -0.11
CA HIS A 175 11.16 -0.82 -0.98
C HIS A 175 9.95 -1.75 -1.00
N GLN A 176 8.77 -1.15 -0.86
CA GLN A 176 7.49 -1.83 -1.04
C GLN A 176 7.14 -1.89 -2.53
N GLU A 177 7.57 -0.88 -3.27
CA GLU A 177 7.45 -0.75 -4.72
C GLU A 177 8.60 0.11 -5.25
N TYR A 178 8.91 -0.02 -6.55
CA TYR A 178 9.96 0.79 -7.15
C TYR A 178 9.66 1.10 -8.62
N TYR A 179 8.97 2.19 -8.86
CA TYR A 179 8.71 2.75 -10.18
C TYR A 179 9.09 4.23 -10.15
N VAL A 180 10.30 4.53 -10.62
CA VAL A 180 10.96 5.83 -10.45
C VAL A 180 10.10 6.99 -10.96
N GLY A 181 9.77 7.92 -10.05
CA GLY A 181 8.96 9.10 -10.31
C GLY A 181 7.45 8.87 -10.18
N GLU A 182 7.01 7.63 -9.87
CA GLU A 182 5.58 7.27 -9.80
C GLU A 182 5.25 6.54 -8.48
N ALA A 183 6.01 5.49 -8.14
CA ALA A 183 5.78 4.65 -6.97
C ALA A 183 7.12 4.27 -6.34
N GLU A 184 7.52 4.93 -5.26
CA GLU A 184 8.84 4.77 -4.63
C GLU A 184 8.73 4.57 -3.11
N ASP A 185 7.78 3.74 -2.68
CA ASP A 185 7.51 3.58 -1.27
C ASP A 185 8.50 2.66 -0.58
N GLU A 186 8.97 3.13 0.56
CA GLU A 186 9.91 2.43 1.42
C GLU A 186 9.32 2.23 2.82
N ALA A 187 9.61 1.08 3.43
CA ALA A 187 9.31 0.82 4.82
C ALA A 187 10.59 0.61 5.64
N VAL A 188 10.54 1.05 6.89
CA VAL A 188 11.53 0.73 7.92
C VAL A 188 10.83 0.02 9.07
N VAL A 189 11.27 -1.18 9.43
CA VAL A 189 10.83 -1.84 10.66
C VAL A 189 11.35 -1.06 11.87
N VAL A 190 10.43 -0.48 12.65
CA VAL A 190 10.77 0.35 13.81
C VAL A 190 10.95 -0.50 15.06
N ALA A 191 9.96 -1.34 15.35
CA ALA A 191 9.94 -2.16 16.55
C ALA A 191 9.05 -3.39 16.38
N LEU A 192 9.28 -4.39 17.23
CA LEU A 192 8.41 -5.53 17.46
C LEU A 192 7.73 -5.38 18.81
N ASP A 193 6.64 -6.11 19.01
CA ASP A 193 5.92 -6.21 20.30
C ASP A 193 5.40 -4.85 20.84
N VAL A 194 5.11 -3.91 19.96
CA VAL A 194 4.51 -2.63 20.33
C VAL A 194 3.06 -2.83 20.71
N VAL A 195 2.69 -2.45 21.94
CA VAL A 195 1.29 -2.53 22.38
C VAL A 195 0.59 -1.22 22.03
N ILE A 196 -0.49 -1.34 21.23
CA ILE A 196 -1.37 -0.21 20.92
C ILE A 196 -2.78 -0.49 21.42
N THR A 197 -3.52 0.58 21.71
CA THR A 197 -4.94 0.53 22.09
C THR A 197 -5.72 1.29 21.03
N LEU A 198 -6.69 0.64 20.39
CA LEU A 198 -7.61 1.28 19.47
C LEU A 198 -8.67 2.10 20.22
N SER A 199 -9.34 3.02 19.55
CA SER A 199 -10.38 3.89 20.11
C SER A 199 -11.55 3.11 20.72
N ASN A 200 -11.82 1.88 20.22
CA ASN A 200 -12.82 0.98 20.80
C ASN A 200 -12.36 0.25 22.07
N GLY A 201 -11.12 0.51 22.53
CA GLY A 201 -10.52 -0.10 23.72
C GLY A 201 -9.84 -1.45 23.49
N THR A 202 -9.80 -1.98 22.26
CA THR A 202 -9.10 -3.22 21.93
C THR A 202 -7.59 -2.99 21.93
N ASN A 203 -6.84 -3.93 22.53
CA ASN A 203 -5.38 -3.90 22.57
C ASN A 203 -4.80 -4.91 21.59
N TYR A 204 -3.76 -4.48 20.86
CA TYR A 204 -2.98 -5.35 19.98
C TYR A 204 -1.49 -5.25 20.30
N THR A 205 -0.78 -6.38 20.15
CA THR A 205 0.69 -6.41 20.13
C THR A 205 1.15 -6.50 18.70
N CYS A 206 1.90 -5.50 18.25
CA CYS A 206 2.15 -5.24 16.84
C CYS A 206 3.63 -5.19 16.47
N LEU A 207 3.93 -5.57 15.24
CA LEU A 207 5.04 -5.04 14.47
C LEU A 207 4.71 -3.59 14.13
N GLN A 208 5.66 -2.67 14.30
CA GLN A 208 5.56 -1.29 13.85
C GLN A 208 6.53 -1.04 12.70
N THR A 209 6.02 -0.53 11.58
CA THR A 209 6.83 0.05 10.51
C THR A 209 6.72 1.57 10.51
N ARG A 210 7.65 2.21 9.81
CA ARG A 210 7.55 3.60 9.39
C ARG A 210 7.69 3.62 7.88
N ASP A 211 6.60 3.99 7.23
CA ASP A 211 6.49 4.02 5.79
C ASP A 211 6.68 5.47 5.31
N PHE A 212 7.31 5.64 4.14
CA PHE A 212 7.59 6.94 3.54
C PHE A 212 7.92 6.79 2.06
N THR A 213 7.72 7.87 1.32
CA THR A 213 8.19 7.98 -0.06
C THR A 213 9.13 9.17 -0.23
N ARG A 214 10.06 9.07 -1.18
CA ARG A 214 10.94 10.20 -1.55
C ARG A 214 10.22 11.21 -2.43
N LEU A 215 9.12 10.82 -3.04
CA LEU A 215 8.28 11.69 -3.86
C LEU A 215 7.58 12.73 -2.97
N GLU A 216 7.25 12.36 -1.71
CA GLU A 216 6.66 13.25 -0.71
C GLU A 216 7.45 13.26 0.60
N PRO A 217 8.63 13.88 0.65
CA PRO A 217 9.58 13.75 1.76
C PRO A 217 9.09 14.33 3.10
N GLY A 218 7.95 15.01 3.11
CA GLY A 218 7.30 15.58 4.31
C GLY A 218 6.38 14.60 5.03
N ILE A 219 5.93 13.55 4.37
CA ILE A 219 4.97 12.57 4.90
C ILE A 219 5.72 11.34 5.40
N ARG A 220 5.35 10.87 6.57
CA ARG A 220 5.79 9.61 7.18
C ARG A 220 4.66 9.05 7.99
N GLU A 221 4.48 7.75 7.91
CA GLU A 221 3.41 7.04 8.58
C GLU A 221 3.96 5.93 9.45
N HIS A 222 3.30 5.69 10.57
CA HIS A 222 3.51 4.47 11.34
C HIS A 222 2.35 3.52 11.05
N LYS A 223 2.68 2.30 10.62
CA LYS A 223 1.73 1.22 10.45
C LYS A 223 1.96 0.16 11.52
N TYR A 224 0.86 -0.39 12.03
CA TYR A 224 0.87 -1.36 13.11
C TYR A 224 0.18 -2.65 12.66
N TYR A 225 0.95 -3.75 12.61
CA TYR A 225 0.50 -5.04 12.12
C TYR A 225 0.45 -6.05 13.27
N ALA A 226 -0.71 -6.64 13.53
CA ALA A 226 -0.89 -7.68 14.52
C ALA A 226 -0.84 -9.08 13.91
N ILE A 227 -0.21 -10.04 14.60
CA ILE A 227 -0.08 -11.42 14.12
C ILE A 227 -1.46 -12.05 13.87
N GLY A 228 -1.65 -12.62 12.69
CA GLY A 228 -2.86 -13.30 12.26
C GLY A 228 -4.03 -12.37 11.91
N ILE A 229 -3.81 -11.05 12.01
CA ILE A 229 -4.81 -10.01 11.72
C ILE A 229 -4.40 -9.18 10.49
N GLY A 230 -3.14 -8.79 10.38
CA GLY A 230 -2.65 -7.81 9.43
C GLY A 230 -2.61 -6.40 10.04
N LEU A 231 -2.83 -5.38 9.22
CA LEU A 231 -2.85 -3.99 9.65
C LEU A 231 -4.00 -3.74 10.64
N VAL A 232 -3.73 -3.06 11.74
CA VAL A 232 -4.75 -2.71 12.76
C VAL A 232 -4.85 -1.21 12.99
N ALA A 233 -3.80 -0.45 12.69
CA ALA A 233 -3.84 1.00 12.72
C ALA A 233 -2.73 1.60 11.86
N GLU A 234 -2.99 2.82 11.40
CA GLU A 234 -2.04 3.68 10.71
C GLU A 234 -2.17 5.11 11.22
N GLU A 235 -1.04 5.82 11.34
CA GLU A 235 -1.03 7.21 11.80
C GLU A 235 0.05 8.01 11.08
N VAL A 236 -0.29 9.21 10.65
CA VAL A 236 0.70 10.17 10.11
C VAL A 236 1.52 10.75 11.25
N VAL A 237 2.85 10.64 11.15
CA VAL A 237 3.76 11.12 12.19
C VAL A 237 3.64 12.63 12.37
N GLY A 238 3.21 13.03 13.59
CA GLY A 238 3.03 14.43 13.93
C GLY A 238 1.62 14.97 13.66
N SER A 239 0.70 14.15 13.13
CA SER A 239 -0.73 14.42 13.08
C SER A 239 -1.46 13.81 14.30
N THR A 240 -2.73 14.13 14.44
CA THR A 240 -3.67 13.46 15.35
C THR A 240 -4.60 12.51 14.60
N GLU A 241 -4.50 12.48 13.30
CA GLU A 241 -5.29 11.60 12.45
C GLU A 241 -4.75 10.18 12.54
N ARG A 242 -5.65 9.23 12.73
CA ARG A 242 -5.34 7.82 12.86
C ARG A 242 -6.46 6.99 12.25
N VAL A 243 -6.10 6.14 11.32
CA VAL A 243 -6.98 5.13 10.75
C VAL A 243 -6.92 3.89 11.63
N GLU A 244 -8.07 3.34 12.02
CA GLU A 244 -8.14 2.20 12.91
C GLU A 244 -9.05 1.10 12.36
N LEU A 245 -8.66 -0.14 12.61
CA LEU A 245 -9.47 -1.31 12.32
C LEU A 245 -10.75 -1.30 13.16
N VAL A 246 -11.91 -1.34 12.51
CA VAL A 246 -13.23 -1.38 13.17
C VAL A 246 -13.92 -2.73 13.06
N SER A 247 -13.74 -3.47 11.94
CA SER A 247 -14.28 -4.82 11.82
C SER A 247 -13.43 -5.72 10.91
N ILE A 248 -13.56 -7.03 11.12
CA ILE A 248 -13.06 -8.10 10.24
C ILE A 248 -14.22 -9.05 10.01
N GLU A 249 -14.51 -9.32 8.75
CA GLU A 249 -15.54 -10.26 8.34
C GLU A 249 -14.90 -11.37 7.47
N PRO A 250 -15.29 -12.64 7.67
CA PRO A 250 -14.80 -13.77 6.89
C PRO A 250 -15.45 -13.87 5.50
#